data_72150eab6ca59efd72219f4a0619aa93
#
_entry.id   72150eab6ca59efd72219f4a0619aa93
#
_cell.length_a   1.000
_cell.length_b   1.000
_cell.length_c   1.000
_cell.angle_alpha   90.00
_cell.angle_beta   90.00
_cell.angle_gamma   90.00
#
_symmetry.space_group_name_H-M   'P 1'
#
loop_
_entity.id
_entity.type
_entity.pdbx_description
1 polymer ?
#
loop_
_entity_poly.entity_id
_entity_poly.type
_entity_poly.pdbx_seq_one_letter_code
_entity_poly.pdbx_strand_id
1 'polypeptide(L)'
;MARPASRSRPDEYWNHNTHYHGLVLASVPRGCGEALDVGCGDGFLARKLAARAVHVTGIDKSADMVEEARRQSEGVPNVDFVEADLLSYDLKPESYDFVCSVASIHHMDFAAAVTAMRDALSPGGSLIIISLAKDDGLKDRLVGVGGLGAHHFHRLRNLRRAGHPAAPTLDPDMTWAEVRAEAQQLLPGAVFRRHMLWRYSIAWRKPRT
;
A
#
# COMPACT_ATOMS: atom_id res chain seq x y z
N MET A 1 14.97 -8.40 41.66
CA MET A 1 14.58 -8.87 40.30
C MET A 1 14.08 -7.68 39.50
N ALA A 2 14.89 -7.13 38.60
CA ALA A 2 14.54 -6.02 37.75
C ALA A 2 13.69 -6.56 36.57
N ARG A 3 12.50 -5.97 36.34
CA ARG A 3 11.68 -6.25 35.14
C ARG A 3 12.48 -5.85 33.89
N PRO A 4 12.61 -6.70 32.89
CA PRO A 4 13.25 -6.31 31.64
C PRO A 4 12.45 -5.14 31.05
N ALA A 5 13.15 -4.06 30.72
CA ALA A 5 12.57 -2.94 29.99
C ALA A 5 11.95 -3.48 28.69
N SER A 6 10.67 -3.22 28.50
CA SER A 6 9.97 -3.46 27.25
C SER A 6 10.76 -2.76 26.15
N ARG A 7 11.51 -3.51 25.35
CA ARG A 7 12.02 -3.02 24.07
C ARG A 7 10.79 -2.66 23.25
N SER A 8 10.52 -1.38 23.11
CA SER A 8 9.56 -0.88 22.11
C SER A 8 9.99 -1.49 20.77
N ARG A 9 9.09 -2.29 20.18
CA ARG A 9 9.31 -2.83 18.84
C ARG A 9 9.55 -1.65 17.91
N PRO A 10 10.60 -1.65 17.07
CA PRO A 10 10.90 -0.58 16.12
C PRO A 10 9.76 -0.34 15.11
N ASP A 11 8.80 -1.24 15.08
CA ASP A 11 7.81 -1.46 14.03
C ASP A 11 6.53 -0.65 14.16
N GLU A 12 6.42 0.32 15.05
CA GLU A 12 5.20 1.11 15.20
C GLU A 12 5.47 2.61 14.98
N TYR A 13 5.77 2.99 13.75
CA TYR A 13 5.71 4.38 13.37
C TYR A 13 4.37 4.73 12.71
N TRP A 14 3.97 6.01 12.83
CA TRP A 14 2.78 6.52 12.20
C TRP A 14 3.13 7.57 11.15
N ASN A 15 2.57 7.42 9.97
CA ASN A 15 2.52 8.42 8.92
C ASN A 15 1.20 8.29 8.15
N HIS A 16 0.99 9.12 7.14
CA HIS A 16 -0.22 9.11 6.32
C HIS A 16 -0.44 7.77 5.59
N ASN A 17 0.61 7.03 5.27
CA ASN A 17 0.54 5.74 4.58
C ASN A 17 0.17 4.63 5.57
N THR A 18 0.86 4.56 6.71
CA THR A 18 0.62 3.54 7.73
C THR A 18 -0.75 3.67 8.40
N HIS A 19 -1.37 4.88 8.34
CA HIS A 19 -2.75 5.11 8.77
C HIS A 19 -3.74 4.16 8.07
N TYR A 20 -3.49 3.84 6.81
CA TYR A 20 -4.38 3.02 5.99
C TYR A 20 -4.03 1.53 5.99
N HIS A 21 -2.98 1.08 6.70
CA HIS A 21 -2.66 -0.35 6.79
C HIS A 21 -3.84 -1.17 7.35
N GLY A 22 -4.64 -0.61 8.27
CA GLY A 22 -5.84 -1.27 8.79
C GLY A 22 -6.87 -1.58 7.69
N LEU A 23 -7.06 -0.65 6.74
CA LEU A 23 -7.95 -0.86 5.60
C LEU A 23 -7.43 -1.94 4.65
N VAL A 24 -6.11 -1.94 4.37
CA VAL A 24 -5.45 -2.97 3.56
C VAL A 24 -5.63 -4.34 4.20
N LEU A 25 -5.30 -4.46 5.48
CA LEU A 25 -5.39 -5.73 6.22
C LEU A 25 -6.83 -6.26 6.32
N ALA A 26 -7.83 -5.37 6.39
CA ALA A 26 -9.24 -5.77 6.37
C ALA A 26 -9.70 -6.28 4.99
N SER A 27 -8.96 -5.96 3.93
CA SER A 27 -9.25 -6.38 2.55
C SER A 27 -8.63 -7.73 2.18
N VAL A 28 -7.73 -8.26 3.00
CA VAL A 28 -7.11 -9.57 2.78
C VAL A 28 -8.19 -10.67 2.86
N PRO A 29 -8.35 -11.52 1.85
CA PRO A 29 -9.33 -12.60 1.87
C PRO A 29 -9.00 -13.63 2.97
N ARG A 30 -10.03 -14.28 3.51
CA ARG A 30 -9.83 -15.39 4.45
C ARG A 30 -9.16 -16.56 3.73
N GLY A 31 -8.13 -17.13 4.34
CA GLY A 31 -7.36 -18.22 3.76
C GLY A 31 -6.45 -17.78 2.61
N CYS A 32 -6.00 -16.52 2.62
CA CYS A 32 -5.04 -16.00 1.65
C CYS A 32 -3.76 -16.86 1.66
N GLY A 33 -3.43 -17.47 0.54
CA GLY A 33 -2.19 -18.21 0.32
C GLY A 33 -1.06 -17.24 0.01
N GLU A 34 -1.11 -16.62 -1.16
CA GLU A 34 -0.07 -15.74 -1.69
C GLU A 34 -0.53 -14.27 -1.69
N ALA A 35 0.27 -13.40 -1.09
CA ALA A 35 0.03 -11.96 -1.10
C ALA A 35 1.22 -11.20 -1.71
N LEU A 36 0.94 -10.13 -2.46
CA LEU A 36 1.92 -9.24 -3.07
C LEU A 36 1.76 -7.81 -2.52
N ASP A 37 2.84 -7.23 -2.02
CA ASP A 37 2.93 -5.82 -1.62
C ASP A 37 3.81 -5.06 -2.61
N VAL A 38 3.19 -4.23 -3.45
CA VAL A 38 3.86 -3.47 -4.52
C VAL A 38 4.32 -2.11 -4.02
N GLY A 39 5.62 -1.86 -4.11
CA GLY A 39 6.27 -0.71 -3.51
C GLY A 39 6.31 -0.86 -1.99
N CYS A 40 6.83 -1.98 -1.51
CA CYS A 40 6.77 -2.39 -0.10
C CYS A 40 7.62 -1.53 0.85
N GLY A 41 8.52 -0.70 0.32
CA GLY A 41 9.44 0.12 1.09
C GLY A 41 10.23 -0.71 2.12
N ASP A 42 10.23 -0.29 3.38
CA ASP A 42 10.88 -0.98 4.50
C ASP A 42 10.18 -2.28 4.96
N GLY A 43 9.20 -2.76 4.20
CA GLY A 43 8.48 -4.01 4.46
C GLY A 43 7.48 -3.95 5.62
N PHE A 44 7.16 -2.78 6.17
CA PHE A 44 6.28 -2.67 7.34
C PHE A 44 4.87 -3.22 7.09
N LEU A 45 4.28 -2.97 5.90
CA LEU A 45 3.01 -3.55 5.53
C LEU A 45 3.13 -5.06 5.26
N ALA A 46 4.17 -5.47 4.53
CA ALA A 46 4.42 -6.88 4.22
C ALA A 46 4.52 -7.75 5.49
N ARG A 47 5.23 -7.28 6.53
CA ARG A 47 5.29 -7.96 7.85
C ARG A 47 3.92 -8.10 8.50
N LYS A 48 3.03 -7.13 8.35
CA LYS A 48 1.65 -7.23 8.87
C LYS A 48 0.79 -8.19 8.06
N LEU A 49 1.00 -8.24 6.74
CA LEU A 49 0.34 -9.17 5.84
C LEU A 49 0.74 -10.62 6.15
N ALA A 50 1.97 -10.86 6.57
CA ALA A 50 2.46 -12.18 6.98
C ALA A 50 1.63 -12.84 8.10
N ALA A 51 0.93 -12.04 8.91
CA ALA A 51 -0.03 -12.57 9.89
C ALA A 51 -1.41 -12.93 9.30
N ARG A 52 -1.62 -12.71 8.00
CA ARG A 52 -2.90 -12.86 7.29
C ARG A 52 -2.83 -13.76 6.05
N ALA A 53 -1.63 -13.99 5.52
CA ALA A 53 -1.35 -14.81 4.35
C ALA A 53 -0.38 -15.93 4.71
N VAL A 54 -0.39 -17.01 3.92
CA VAL A 54 0.56 -18.10 4.10
C VAL A 54 1.95 -17.63 3.71
N HIS A 55 2.05 -16.83 2.63
CA HIS A 55 3.29 -16.23 2.16
C HIS A 55 3.06 -14.82 1.62
N VAL A 56 4.05 -13.96 1.75
CA VAL A 56 4.02 -12.56 1.28
C VAL A 56 5.27 -12.27 0.46
N THR A 57 5.09 -11.73 -0.73
CA THR A 57 6.17 -11.15 -1.52
C THR A 57 6.05 -9.63 -1.47
N GLY A 58 7.09 -8.95 -1.02
CA GLY A 58 7.24 -7.50 -1.14
C GLY A 58 8.17 -7.16 -2.30
N ILE A 59 7.75 -6.28 -3.19
CA ILE A 59 8.62 -5.76 -4.26
C ILE A 59 8.81 -4.26 -4.11
N ASP A 60 10.05 -3.79 -4.28
CA ASP A 60 10.40 -2.37 -4.35
C ASP A 60 11.57 -2.17 -5.30
N LYS A 61 11.59 -1.03 -6.00
CA LYS A 61 12.69 -0.70 -6.94
C LYS A 61 13.94 -0.19 -6.24
N SER A 62 13.83 0.19 -4.97
CA SER A 62 14.94 0.73 -4.19
C SER A 62 15.68 -0.40 -3.47
N ALA A 63 16.92 -0.65 -3.86
CA ALA A 63 17.81 -1.61 -3.19
C ALA A 63 17.92 -1.33 -1.69
N ASP A 64 18.07 -0.05 -1.30
CA ASP A 64 18.19 0.35 0.10
C ASP A 64 16.93 0.01 0.91
N MET A 65 15.74 0.19 0.31
CA MET A 65 14.48 -0.15 0.96
C MET A 65 14.31 -1.67 1.11
N VAL A 66 14.68 -2.42 0.10
CA VAL A 66 14.63 -3.89 0.13
C VAL A 66 15.60 -4.46 1.17
N GLU A 67 16.82 -3.91 1.26
CA GLU A 67 17.78 -4.32 2.29
C GLU A 67 17.24 -4.01 3.69
N GLU A 68 16.70 -2.82 3.90
CA GLU A 68 16.06 -2.43 5.16
C GLU A 68 14.86 -3.34 5.49
N ALA A 69 14.03 -3.66 4.50
CA ALA A 69 12.90 -4.55 4.66
C ALA A 69 13.34 -5.95 5.12
N ARG A 70 14.37 -6.50 4.50
CA ARG A 70 14.96 -7.80 4.89
C ARG A 70 15.48 -7.76 6.32
N ARG A 71 16.25 -6.71 6.66
CA ARG A 71 16.82 -6.54 7.99
C ARG A 71 15.73 -6.42 9.07
N GLN A 72 14.67 -5.65 8.82
CA GLN A 72 13.55 -5.48 9.76
C GLN A 72 12.64 -6.70 9.85
N SER A 73 12.71 -7.59 8.89
CA SER A 73 11.89 -8.80 8.82
C SER A 73 12.60 -10.04 9.34
N GLU A 74 13.79 -9.91 9.93
CA GLU A 74 14.46 -11.01 10.60
C GLU A 74 13.51 -11.67 11.62
N GLY A 75 13.29 -12.98 11.48
CA GLY A 75 12.36 -13.74 12.32
C GLY A 75 10.90 -13.77 11.82
N VAL A 76 10.61 -13.23 10.64
CA VAL A 76 9.31 -13.39 9.95
C VAL A 76 9.54 -14.33 8.74
N PRO A 77 9.33 -15.65 8.88
CA PRO A 77 9.82 -16.64 7.90
C PRO A 77 9.00 -16.70 6.61
N ASN A 78 7.83 -16.08 6.56
CA ASN A 78 6.89 -16.16 5.44
C ASN A 78 6.79 -14.83 4.68
N VAL A 79 7.88 -14.05 4.65
CA VAL A 79 7.98 -12.81 3.87
C VAL A 79 9.27 -12.83 3.06
N ASP A 80 9.16 -12.63 1.76
CA ASP A 80 10.29 -12.42 0.87
C ASP A 80 10.27 -11.01 0.28
N PHE A 81 11.45 -10.42 0.06
CA PHE A 81 11.60 -9.11 -0.55
C PHE A 81 12.47 -9.19 -1.80
N VAL A 82 11.95 -8.60 -2.87
CA VAL A 82 12.58 -8.59 -4.19
C VAL A 82 12.84 -7.15 -4.62
N GLU A 83 14.09 -6.85 -4.97
CA GLU A 83 14.43 -5.61 -5.65
C GLU A 83 13.98 -5.71 -7.10
N ALA A 84 12.91 -5.00 -7.46
CA ALA A 84 12.37 -5.01 -8.80
C ALA A 84 11.53 -3.77 -9.09
N ASP A 85 11.57 -3.31 -10.33
CA ASP A 85 10.56 -2.41 -10.86
C ASP A 85 9.37 -3.25 -11.34
N LEU A 86 8.17 -2.94 -10.83
CA LEU A 86 6.94 -3.66 -11.17
C LEU A 86 6.73 -3.82 -12.67
N LEU A 87 7.04 -2.77 -13.45
CA LEU A 87 6.75 -2.75 -14.89
C LEU A 87 7.72 -3.58 -15.72
N SER A 88 8.86 -3.94 -15.16
CA SER A 88 9.85 -4.81 -15.81
C SER A 88 10.00 -6.19 -15.14
N TYR A 89 9.35 -6.38 -14.00
CA TYR A 89 9.41 -7.64 -13.26
C TYR A 89 8.42 -8.66 -13.84
N ASP A 90 8.90 -9.86 -14.12
CA ASP A 90 8.07 -10.96 -14.64
C ASP A 90 7.18 -11.54 -13.53
N LEU A 91 6.09 -10.83 -13.23
CA LEU A 91 5.07 -11.31 -12.31
C LEU A 91 4.36 -12.51 -12.93
N LYS A 92 4.38 -13.61 -12.21
CA LYS A 92 3.66 -14.81 -12.59
C LYS A 92 2.15 -14.52 -12.65
N PRO A 93 1.48 -14.70 -13.80
CA PRO A 93 0.04 -14.49 -13.90
C PRO A 93 -0.73 -15.39 -12.92
N GLU A 94 -1.84 -14.87 -12.41
CA GLU A 94 -2.82 -15.62 -11.59
C GLU A 94 -2.22 -16.35 -10.37
N SER A 95 -1.16 -15.79 -9.78
CA SER A 95 -0.39 -16.44 -8.70
C SER A 95 -0.68 -15.87 -7.32
N TYR A 96 -1.41 -14.75 -7.21
CA TYR A 96 -1.67 -14.10 -5.94
C TYR A 96 -3.16 -14.05 -5.60
N ASP A 97 -3.49 -14.36 -4.36
CA ASP A 97 -4.85 -14.21 -3.83
C ASP A 97 -5.15 -12.77 -3.41
N PHE A 98 -4.08 -12.04 -3.09
CA PHE A 98 -4.16 -10.65 -2.65
C PHE A 98 -3.00 -9.84 -3.20
N VAL A 99 -3.31 -8.68 -3.79
CA VAL A 99 -2.32 -7.71 -4.25
C VAL A 99 -2.65 -6.36 -3.64
N CYS A 100 -1.65 -5.68 -3.11
CA CYS A 100 -1.82 -4.31 -2.62
C CYS A 100 -0.68 -3.39 -3.05
N SER A 101 -0.97 -2.08 -3.02
CA SER A 101 0.02 -1.01 -3.16
C SER A 101 -0.39 0.17 -2.30
N VAL A 102 0.53 0.70 -1.50
CA VAL A 102 0.28 1.85 -0.64
C VAL A 102 1.29 2.96 -0.93
N ALA A 103 0.80 4.10 -1.43
CA ALA A 103 1.58 5.29 -1.74
C ALA A 103 2.80 5.06 -2.65
N SER A 104 2.66 4.16 -3.60
CA SER A 104 3.72 3.81 -4.57
C SER A 104 3.29 4.01 -6.01
N ILE A 105 2.04 3.69 -6.37
CA ILE A 105 1.58 3.66 -7.76
C ILE A 105 1.63 5.01 -8.49
N HIS A 106 1.59 6.13 -7.77
CA HIS A 106 1.71 7.47 -8.36
C HIS A 106 3.14 7.80 -8.87
N HIS A 107 4.09 6.91 -8.69
CA HIS A 107 5.44 6.96 -9.24
C HIS A 107 5.61 6.11 -10.51
N MET A 108 4.54 5.50 -10.99
CA MET A 108 4.54 4.55 -12.11
C MET A 108 3.52 4.97 -13.17
N ASP A 109 3.62 4.42 -14.37
CA ASP A 109 2.51 4.45 -15.32
C ASP A 109 1.32 3.72 -14.70
N PHE A 110 0.22 4.46 -14.45
CA PHE A 110 -0.92 3.95 -13.71
C PHE A 110 -1.58 2.77 -14.42
N ALA A 111 -1.79 2.88 -15.74
CA ALA A 111 -2.45 1.83 -16.52
C ALA A 111 -1.63 0.55 -16.55
N ALA A 112 -0.34 0.67 -16.81
CA ALA A 112 0.57 -0.47 -16.83
C ALA A 112 0.66 -1.14 -15.47
N ALA A 113 0.79 -0.36 -14.37
CA ALA A 113 0.90 -0.90 -13.03
C ALA A 113 -0.39 -1.61 -12.57
N VAL A 114 -1.57 -1.00 -12.81
CA VAL A 114 -2.87 -1.62 -12.48
C VAL A 114 -3.08 -2.89 -13.29
N THR A 115 -2.69 -2.89 -14.57
CA THR A 115 -2.78 -4.07 -15.44
C THR A 115 -1.90 -5.21 -14.92
N ALA A 116 -0.63 -4.93 -14.61
CA ALA A 116 0.28 -5.93 -14.06
C ALA A 116 -0.24 -6.55 -12.75
N MET A 117 -0.73 -5.70 -11.82
CA MET A 117 -1.31 -6.17 -10.57
C MET A 117 -2.59 -6.98 -10.77
N ARG A 118 -3.47 -6.57 -11.71
CA ARG A 118 -4.69 -7.31 -12.08
C ARG A 118 -4.37 -8.70 -12.63
N ASP A 119 -3.41 -8.76 -13.54
CA ASP A 119 -3.06 -10.00 -14.23
C ASP A 119 -2.33 -11.00 -13.31
N ALA A 120 -1.59 -10.50 -12.31
CA ALA A 120 -0.99 -11.31 -11.28
C ALA A 120 -1.99 -11.95 -10.30
N LEU A 121 -3.21 -11.40 -10.18
CA LEU A 121 -4.24 -11.95 -9.30
C LEU A 121 -4.85 -13.24 -9.83
N SER A 122 -5.02 -14.20 -8.97
CA SER A 122 -5.80 -15.41 -9.19
C SER A 122 -7.30 -15.09 -9.39
N PRO A 123 -8.07 -15.91 -10.10
CA PRO A 123 -9.53 -15.78 -10.16
C PRO A 123 -10.16 -15.73 -8.76
N GLY A 124 -10.93 -14.68 -8.47
CA GLY A 124 -11.50 -14.42 -7.15
C GLY A 124 -10.53 -13.75 -6.16
N GLY A 125 -9.31 -13.45 -6.55
CA GLY A 125 -8.34 -12.67 -5.78
C GLY A 125 -8.76 -11.22 -5.58
N SER A 126 -8.19 -10.54 -4.61
CA SER A 126 -8.55 -9.17 -4.22
C SER A 126 -7.39 -8.20 -4.41
N LEU A 127 -7.70 -7.01 -4.96
CA LEU A 127 -6.78 -5.89 -5.13
C LEU A 127 -7.20 -4.74 -4.24
N ILE A 128 -6.22 -4.12 -3.58
CA ILE A 128 -6.41 -2.80 -2.96
C ILE A 128 -5.23 -1.88 -3.25
N ILE A 129 -5.54 -0.70 -3.76
CA ILE A 129 -4.58 0.37 -4.00
C ILE A 129 -4.95 1.54 -3.10
N ILE A 130 -3.98 2.10 -2.40
CA ILE A 130 -4.12 3.35 -1.65
C ILE A 130 -3.04 4.29 -2.13
N SER A 131 -3.44 5.43 -2.71
CA SER A 131 -2.47 6.37 -3.27
C SER A 131 -2.97 7.81 -3.22
N LEU A 132 -2.22 8.69 -3.85
CA LEU A 132 -2.50 10.11 -3.98
C LEU A 132 -2.97 10.42 -5.38
N ALA A 133 -3.78 11.50 -5.50
CA ALA A 133 -4.11 12.10 -6.77
C ALA A 133 -4.02 13.62 -6.66
N LYS A 134 -3.82 14.27 -7.80
CA LYS A 134 -3.76 15.72 -7.90
C LYS A 134 -5.13 16.33 -7.65
N ASP A 135 -5.16 17.40 -6.87
CA ASP A 135 -6.37 18.19 -6.67
C ASP A 135 -6.67 18.98 -7.95
N ASP A 136 -7.93 18.90 -8.42
CA ASP A 136 -8.41 19.61 -9.58
C ASP A 136 -9.60 20.52 -9.17
N GLY A 137 -9.27 21.74 -8.71
CA GLY A 137 -10.23 22.81 -8.48
C GLY A 137 -10.58 23.18 -7.02
N LEU A 138 -11.46 24.19 -6.88
CA LEU A 138 -11.85 24.77 -5.58
C LEU A 138 -12.53 23.76 -4.65
N LYS A 139 -13.30 22.82 -5.18
CA LYS A 139 -14.01 21.81 -4.39
C LYS A 139 -13.04 20.86 -3.69
N ASP A 140 -11.95 20.51 -4.34
CA ASP A 140 -10.93 19.64 -3.78
C ASP A 140 -10.10 20.32 -2.71
N ARG A 141 -9.87 21.64 -2.85
CA ARG A 141 -9.23 22.48 -1.81
C ARG A 141 -10.06 22.56 -0.53
N LEU A 142 -11.40 22.60 -0.61
CA LEU A 142 -12.28 22.60 0.57
C LEU A 142 -12.20 21.26 1.34
N VAL A 143 -12.11 20.15 0.62
CA VAL A 143 -11.89 18.83 1.24
C VAL A 143 -10.48 18.75 1.85
N GLY A 144 -9.49 19.38 1.22
CA GLY A 144 -8.12 19.49 1.73
C GLY A 144 -8.03 20.23 3.08
N VAL A 145 -8.85 21.26 3.30
CA VAL A 145 -8.91 22.00 4.58
C VAL A 145 -9.37 21.09 5.73
N GLY A 146 -10.34 20.21 5.48
CA GLY A 146 -10.73 19.16 6.44
C GLY A 146 -9.59 18.17 6.76
N GLY A 147 -8.73 17.89 5.76
CA GLY A 147 -7.53 17.08 5.91
C GLY A 147 -6.47 17.69 6.82
N LEU A 148 -6.33 19.01 6.85
CA LEU A 148 -5.40 19.71 7.75
C LEU A 148 -5.76 19.52 9.23
N GLY A 149 -7.05 19.61 9.57
CA GLY A 149 -7.53 19.34 10.93
C GLY A 149 -7.26 17.89 11.36
N ALA A 150 -7.55 16.94 10.47
CA ALA A 150 -7.26 15.54 10.68
C ALA A 150 -5.74 15.26 10.82
N HIS A 151 -4.92 15.88 9.98
CA HIS A 151 -3.46 15.80 10.07
C HIS A 151 -2.95 16.27 11.44
N HIS A 152 -3.38 17.45 11.91
CA HIS A 152 -2.97 17.99 13.21
C HIS A 152 -3.43 17.10 14.36
N PHE A 153 -4.67 16.63 14.32
CA PHE A 153 -5.21 15.73 15.34
C PHE A 153 -4.43 14.42 15.40
N HIS A 154 -4.19 13.77 14.25
CA HIS A 154 -3.43 12.52 14.20
C HIS A 154 -1.96 12.71 14.56
N ARG A 155 -1.34 13.84 14.16
CA ARG A 155 0.03 14.18 14.55
C ARG A 155 0.15 14.36 16.07
N LEU A 156 -0.75 15.09 16.71
CA LEU A 156 -0.77 15.29 18.17
C LEU A 156 -0.95 13.94 18.90
N ARG A 157 -1.85 13.10 18.41
CA ARG A 157 -2.12 11.80 19.01
C ARG A 157 -0.95 10.82 18.88
N ASN A 158 -0.12 10.97 17.86
CA ASN A 158 0.96 10.05 17.52
C ASN A 158 2.36 10.69 17.61
N LEU A 159 2.54 11.80 18.34
CA LEU A 159 3.80 12.54 18.48
C LEU A 159 5.00 11.66 18.90
N ARG A 160 4.78 10.56 19.62
CA ARG A 160 5.82 9.62 20.05
C ARG A 160 6.18 8.55 19.01
N ARG A 161 5.45 8.49 17.89
CA ARG A 161 5.59 7.48 16.82
C ARG A 161 5.96 8.11 15.47
N ALA A 162 6.15 9.42 15.43
CA ALA A 162 6.53 10.13 14.21
C ALA A 162 8.02 9.95 13.95
N GLY A 163 8.37 9.32 12.86
CA GLY A 163 9.75 9.23 12.39
C GLY A 163 9.95 8.04 11.46
N HIS A 164 10.07 8.33 10.18
CA HIS A 164 10.63 7.42 9.20
C HIS A 164 11.36 8.20 8.10
N PRO A 165 12.38 7.61 7.44
CA PRO A 165 13.09 8.26 6.35
C PRO A 165 12.11 8.74 5.29
N ALA A 166 12.32 9.99 4.83
CA ALA A 166 11.52 10.59 3.77
C ALA A 166 11.74 9.80 2.47
N ALA A 167 10.74 9.00 2.08
CA ALA A 167 10.65 8.56 0.70
C ALA A 167 10.52 9.80 -0.20
N PRO A 168 11.14 9.81 -1.40
CA PRO A 168 10.98 10.90 -2.35
C PRO A 168 9.48 11.12 -2.60
N THR A 169 8.98 12.32 -2.32
CA THR A 169 7.60 12.70 -2.65
C THR A 169 7.60 13.29 -4.04
N LEU A 170 7.13 12.54 -5.02
CA LEU A 170 6.70 13.09 -6.30
C LEU A 170 5.23 13.46 -6.20
N ASP A 171 4.88 14.62 -6.76
CA ASP A 171 3.48 15.01 -6.87
C ASP A 171 2.77 14.08 -7.86
N PRO A 172 1.53 13.66 -7.57
CA PRO A 172 0.78 12.81 -8.48
C PRO A 172 0.44 13.57 -9.78
N ASP A 173 0.58 12.91 -10.92
CA ASP A 173 0.30 13.49 -12.23
C ASP A 173 -1.20 13.48 -12.58
N MET A 174 -1.94 12.49 -12.08
CA MET A 174 -3.36 12.28 -12.39
C MET A 174 -4.28 12.92 -11.34
N THR A 175 -5.37 13.50 -11.83
CA THR A 175 -6.48 14.00 -11.00
C THR A 175 -7.33 12.85 -10.44
N TRP A 176 -8.16 13.15 -9.43
CA TRP A 176 -9.14 12.20 -8.87
C TRP A 176 -10.10 11.64 -9.92
N ALA A 177 -10.50 12.47 -10.89
CA ALA A 177 -11.43 12.08 -11.94
C ALA A 177 -10.78 11.13 -12.94
N GLU A 178 -9.56 11.42 -13.36
CA GLU A 178 -8.76 10.58 -14.26
C GLU A 178 -8.45 9.22 -13.64
N VAL A 179 -7.92 9.20 -12.42
CA VAL A 179 -7.66 7.94 -11.69
C VAL A 179 -8.92 7.09 -11.58
N ARG A 180 -10.06 7.71 -11.23
CA ARG A 180 -11.33 6.99 -11.12
C ARG A 180 -11.79 6.41 -12.45
N ALA A 181 -11.75 7.22 -13.52
CA ALA A 181 -12.19 6.80 -14.84
C ALA A 181 -11.34 5.64 -15.36
N GLU A 182 -10.02 5.76 -15.26
CA GLU A 182 -9.10 4.75 -15.73
C GLU A 182 -9.18 3.46 -14.91
N ALA A 183 -9.28 3.58 -13.59
CA ALA A 183 -9.51 2.43 -12.73
C ALA A 183 -10.79 1.67 -13.08
N GLN A 184 -11.88 2.35 -13.44
CA GLN A 184 -13.12 1.71 -13.85
C GLN A 184 -13.02 0.99 -15.20
N GLN A 185 -12.19 1.49 -16.12
CA GLN A 185 -11.91 0.83 -17.40
C GLN A 185 -11.06 -0.43 -17.22
N LEU A 186 -10.00 -0.35 -16.42
CA LEU A 186 -9.05 -1.44 -16.22
C LEU A 186 -9.58 -2.53 -15.27
N LEU A 187 -10.44 -2.14 -14.32
CA LEU A 187 -10.98 -2.96 -13.24
C LEU A 187 -12.50 -2.79 -13.18
N PRO A 188 -13.27 -3.41 -14.09
CA PRO A 188 -14.73 -3.29 -14.10
C PRO A 188 -15.35 -3.67 -12.76
N GLY A 189 -16.18 -2.77 -12.20
CA GLY A 189 -16.78 -2.94 -10.88
C GLY A 189 -15.90 -2.52 -9.70
N ALA A 190 -14.73 -1.92 -9.93
CA ALA A 190 -13.89 -1.39 -8.86
C ALA A 190 -14.60 -0.31 -8.04
N VAL A 191 -14.39 -0.35 -6.73
CA VAL A 191 -14.91 0.64 -5.79
C VAL A 191 -13.84 1.68 -5.53
N PHE A 192 -14.04 2.89 -6.05
CA PHE A 192 -13.20 4.05 -5.77
C PHE A 192 -13.77 4.84 -4.59
N ARG A 193 -12.91 5.18 -3.60
CA ARG A 193 -13.28 6.02 -2.46
C ARG A 193 -12.20 7.08 -2.21
N ARG A 194 -12.64 8.31 -1.95
CA ARG A 194 -11.76 9.36 -1.43
C ARG A 194 -11.71 9.28 0.09
N HIS A 195 -10.55 9.54 0.64
CA HIS A 195 -10.28 9.49 2.08
C HIS A 195 -9.71 10.83 2.58
N MET A 196 -9.63 10.97 3.90
CA MET A 196 -8.86 12.04 4.54
C MET A 196 -7.36 11.87 4.23
N LEU A 197 -6.56 12.88 4.57
CA LEU A 197 -5.10 12.88 4.36
C LEU A 197 -4.70 12.74 2.89
N TRP A 198 -5.52 13.30 1.98
CA TRP A 198 -5.26 13.34 0.52
C TRP A 198 -5.04 11.97 -0.12
N ARG A 199 -5.76 10.96 0.34
CA ARG A 199 -5.66 9.60 -0.19
C ARG A 199 -6.95 9.17 -0.87
N TYR A 200 -6.80 8.24 -1.82
CA TYR A 200 -7.90 7.44 -2.35
C TYR A 200 -7.63 5.96 -2.13
N SER A 201 -8.66 5.17 -2.22
CA SER A 201 -8.56 3.72 -2.36
C SER A 201 -9.31 3.24 -3.58
N ILE A 202 -8.75 2.23 -4.24
CA ILE A 202 -9.39 1.41 -5.26
C ILE A 202 -9.41 0.00 -4.70
N ALA A 203 -10.60 -0.55 -4.51
CA ALA A 203 -10.79 -1.93 -4.10
C ALA A 203 -11.49 -2.70 -5.22
N TRP A 204 -10.95 -3.86 -5.57
CA TRP A 204 -11.48 -4.68 -6.64
C TRP A 204 -11.31 -6.16 -6.33
N ARG A 205 -12.16 -6.96 -6.93
CA ARG A 205 -12.06 -8.42 -6.87
C ARG A 205 -12.10 -8.99 -8.28
N LYS A 206 -11.11 -9.80 -8.63
CA LYS A 206 -11.07 -10.49 -9.92
C LYS A 206 -12.26 -11.45 -10.02
N PRO A 207 -13.03 -11.43 -11.11
CA PRO A 207 -14.10 -12.39 -11.31
C PRO A 207 -13.59 -13.83 -11.18
N ARG A 208 -14.46 -14.70 -10.70
CA ARG A 208 -14.23 -16.16 -10.79
C ARG A 208 -14.78 -16.59 -12.15
N THR A 209 -13.91 -16.81 -13.08
CA THR A 209 -14.28 -17.43 -14.37
C THR A 209 -14.44 -18.93 -14.19
#